data_a495a25bfa979028c66ee851b516cf08
#
_entry.id   a495a25bfa979028c66ee851b516cf08
#
_cell.length_a   1.000
_cell.length_b   1.000
_cell.length_c   1.000
_cell.angle_alpha   90.00
_cell.angle_beta   90.00
_cell.angle_gamma   90.00
#
_symmetry.space_group_name_H-M   'P 1'
#
loop_
_entity.id
_entity.type
_entity.pdbx_description
1 polymer ?
#
loop_
_entity_poly.entity_id
_entity_poly.type
_entity_poly.pdbx_seq_one_letter_code
_entity_poly.pdbx_strand_id
1 'polypeptide(L)'
;MKATYLIILLPFMLIASLCSAQSDKVAKLIEGTWQLDSLYIGGQQLPEPLLRKVYEKMNENKQYTTYYFGEDGKYVNATKTNTTEGTWSLSQSGDTLTLILPDKTIVNKILHLDTDSLAIEPQDETKEVETGKIFMVKPTNLPIEP
;
A
#
# COMPACT_ATOMS: atom_id res chain seq x y z
N MET A 1 42.76 -26.62 2.27
CA MET A 1 41.35 -26.56 1.84
C MET A 1 40.38 -25.76 2.76
N LYS A 2 40.87 -24.80 3.55
CA LYS A 2 39.99 -24.03 4.49
C LYS A 2 39.78 -22.55 4.12
N ALA A 3 40.43 -22.05 3.08
CA ALA A 3 40.36 -20.64 2.72
C ALA A 3 39.33 -20.28 1.62
N THR A 4 38.80 -21.26 0.90
CA THR A 4 37.96 -21.03 -0.28
C THR A 4 36.49 -20.78 0.08
N TYR A 5 36.04 -21.19 1.27
CA TYR A 5 34.64 -21.01 1.70
C TYR A 5 34.33 -19.62 2.30
N LEU A 6 35.37 -18.89 2.72
CA LEU A 6 35.20 -17.57 3.35
C LEU A 6 34.89 -16.47 2.32
N ILE A 7 35.34 -16.62 1.09
CA ILE A 7 35.20 -15.62 0.02
C ILE A 7 33.78 -15.66 -0.59
N ILE A 8 33.09 -16.81 -0.53
CA ILE A 8 31.72 -16.95 -1.12
C ILE A 8 30.64 -16.43 -0.16
N LEU A 9 30.87 -16.42 1.15
CA LEU A 9 29.90 -15.93 2.13
C LEU A 9 29.84 -14.39 2.21
N LEU A 10 30.91 -13.69 1.89
CA LEU A 10 30.97 -12.22 1.98
C LEU A 10 30.00 -11.50 1.01
N PRO A 11 29.91 -11.87 -0.29
CA PRO A 11 28.96 -11.22 -1.20
C PRO A 11 27.50 -11.54 -0.86
N PHE A 12 27.20 -12.69 -0.25
CA PHE A 12 25.85 -13.05 0.13
C PHE A 12 25.33 -12.22 1.31
N MET A 13 26.19 -11.89 2.30
CA MET A 13 25.84 -10.99 3.39
C MET A 13 25.65 -9.53 2.92
N LEU A 14 26.40 -9.08 1.91
CA LEU A 14 26.25 -7.73 1.37
C LEU A 14 24.90 -7.55 0.65
N ILE A 15 24.43 -8.57 -0.07
CA ILE A 15 23.15 -8.52 -0.79
C ILE A 15 21.98 -8.47 0.20
N ALA A 16 22.01 -9.24 1.28
CA ALA A 16 20.98 -9.22 2.32
C ALA A 16 20.90 -7.84 3.02
N SER A 17 22.04 -7.19 3.26
CA SER A 17 22.07 -5.85 3.88
C SER A 17 21.50 -4.76 2.98
N LEU A 18 21.68 -4.85 1.67
CA LEU A 18 21.13 -3.89 0.71
C LEU A 18 19.61 -4.01 0.59
N CYS A 19 19.06 -5.22 0.63
CA CYS A 19 17.60 -5.45 0.60
C CYS A 19 16.91 -4.90 1.86
N SER A 20 17.49 -5.09 3.05
CA SER A 20 16.94 -4.53 4.29
C SER A 20 16.90 -3.01 4.27
N ALA A 21 17.96 -2.35 3.82
CA ALA A 21 18.03 -0.89 3.74
C ALA A 21 17.00 -0.31 2.75
N GLN A 22 16.68 -1.02 1.69
CA GLN A 22 15.66 -0.60 0.72
C GLN A 22 14.26 -0.71 1.32
N SER A 23 13.93 -1.80 2.00
CA SER A 23 12.66 -1.99 2.67
C SER A 23 12.42 -0.94 3.75
N ASP A 24 13.43 -0.61 4.57
CA ASP A 24 13.33 0.41 5.61
C ASP A 24 13.07 1.81 5.02
N LYS A 25 13.72 2.14 3.90
CA LYS A 25 13.48 3.40 3.21
C LYS A 25 12.06 3.50 2.65
N VAL A 26 11.55 2.42 2.07
CA VAL A 26 10.18 2.34 1.56
C VAL A 26 9.18 2.43 2.71
N ALA A 27 9.44 1.75 3.84
CA ALA A 27 8.60 1.83 5.03
C ALA A 27 8.46 3.26 5.52
N LYS A 28 9.56 4.01 5.64
CA LYS A 28 9.55 5.42 6.05
C LYS A 28 8.75 6.33 5.12
N LEU A 29 8.70 6.05 3.82
CA LEU A 29 7.88 6.79 2.88
C LEU A 29 6.38 6.47 3.05
N ILE A 30 6.04 5.20 3.34
CA ILE A 30 4.64 4.77 3.53
C ILE A 30 4.07 5.28 4.84
N GLU A 31 4.87 5.32 5.92
CA GLU A 31 4.42 5.73 7.27
C GLU A 31 3.68 7.06 7.28
N GLY A 32 2.62 7.12 8.09
CA GLY A 32 1.78 8.28 8.27
C GLY A 32 0.39 8.15 7.65
N THR A 33 -0.29 9.28 7.50
CA THR A 33 -1.66 9.33 6.98
C THR A 33 -1.66 9.65 5.50
N TRP A 34 -2.48 8.92 4.78
CA TRP A 34 -2.76 9.09 3.35
C TRP A 34 -4.25 9.33 3.14
N GLN A 35 -4.60 10.13 2.16
CA GLN A 35 -5.98 10.38 1.74
C GLN A 35 -6.23 9.74 0.39
N LEU A 36 -7.41 9.17 0.20
CA LEU A 36 -7.83 8.66 -1.11
C LEU A 36 -7.90 9.82 -2.11
N ASP A 37 -7.18 9.70 -3.21
CA ASP A 37 -7.28 10.61 -4.36
C ASP A 37 -8.23 10.05 -5.41
N SER A 38 -7.95 8.86 -5.90
CA SER A 38 -8.73 8.22 -6.95
C SER A 38 -8.65 6.70 -6.89
N LEU A 39 -9.63 6.05 -7.54
CA LEU A 39 -9.67 4.61 -7.76
C LEU A 39 -9.82 4.34 -9.26
N TYR A 40 -9.05 3.39 -9.75
CA TYR A 40 -9.29 2.77 -11.05
C TYR A 40 -9.90 1.39 -10.82
N ILE A 41 -11.04 1.12 -11.46
CA ILE A 41 -11.71 -0.19 -11.39
C ILE A 41 -11.32 -0.96 -12.64
N GLY A 42 -10.44 -1.97 -12.47
CA GLY A 42 -10.01 -2.84 -13.54
C GLY A 42 -10.99 -4.00 -13.77
N GLY A 43 -10.88 -4.60 -14.95
CA GLY A 43 -11.34 -5.96 -15.24
C GLY A 43 -12.82 -6.24 -15.40
N GLN A 44 -13.72 -5.36 -15.06
CA GLN A 44 -15.14 -5.48 -15.41
C GLN A 44 -15.57 -4.25 -16.19
N GLN A 45 -16.04 -4.47 -17.42
CA GLN A 45 -16.76 -3.43 -18.14
C GLN A 45 -18.13 -3.27 -17.48
N LEU A 46 -18.16 -2.47 -16.40
CA LEU A 46 -19.44 -2.04 -15.86
C LEU A 46 -20.16 -1.19 -16.91
N PRO A 47 -21.47 -1.32 -17.06
CA PRO A 47 -22.25 -0.43 -17.90
C PRO A 47 -21.97 1.03 -17.53
N GLU A 48 -21.77 1.90 -18.52
CA GLU A 48 -21.40 3.30 -18.34
C GLU A 48 -22.20 4.06 -17.26
N PRO A 49 -23.56 3.90 -17.15
CA PRO A 49 -24.34 4.55 -16.10
C PRO A 49 -23.97 4.10 -14.69
N LEU A 50 -23.56 2.83 -14.53
CA LEU A 50 -23.16 2.29 -13.24
C LEU A 50 -21.74 2.77 -12.87
N LEU A 51 -20.82 2.76 -13.84
CA LEU A 51 -19.47 3.25 -13.67
C LEU A 51 -19.47 4.72 -13.23
N ARG A 52 -20.28 5.56 -13.88
CA ARG A 52 -20.43 6.97 -13.51
C ARG A 52 -20.92 7.15 -12.08
N LYS A 53 -21.93 6.40 -11.64
CA LYS A 53 -22.44 6.44 -10.26
C LYS A 53 -21.36 6.03 -9.24
N VAL A 54 -20.53 5.06 -9.56
CA VAL A 54 -19.42 4.64 -8.70
C VAL A 54 -18.41 5.77 -8.54
N TYR A 55 -18.01 6.42 -9.64
CA TYR A 55 -17.08 7.55 -9.58
C TYR A 55 -17.67 8.79 -8.89
N GLU A 56 -18.94 9.09 -9.10
CA GLU A 56 -19.65 10.19 -8.39
C GLU A 56 -19.61 9.93 -6.87
N LYS A 57 -20.02 8.73 -6.44
CA LYS A 57 -20.01 8.34 -5.03
C LYS A 57 -18.61 8.32 -4.42
N MET A 58 -17.61 7.91 -5.18
CA MET A 58 -16.23 7.97 -4.75
C MET A 58 -15.76 9.40 -4.55
N ASN A 59 -16.02 10.30 -5.50
CA ASN A 59 -15.66 11.72 -5.40
C ASN A 59 -16.32 12.42 -4.21
N GLU A 60 -17.55 12.05 -3.86
CA GLU A 60 -18.23 12.57 -2.67
C GLU A 60 -17.59 12.10 -1.36
N ASN A 61 -17.04 10.89 -1.35
CA ASN A 61 -16.54 10.26 -0.13
C ASN A 61 -15.02 10.30 0.02
N LYS A 62 -14.24 10.59 -1.02
CA LYS A 62 -12.77 10.54 -0.98
C LYS A 62 -12.17 11.43 0.10
N GLN A 63 -12.75 12.59 0.38
CA GLN A 63 -12.31 13.50 1.43
C GLN A 63 -12.41 12.91 2.85
N TYR A 64 -13.25 11.88 3.03
CA TYR A 64 -13.44 11.18 4.32
C TYR A 64 -12.70 9.84 4.37
N THR A 65 -12.05 9.44 3.28
CA THR A 65 -11.37 8.15 3.20
C THR A 65 -9.88 8.34 3.41
N THR A 66 -9.40 7.88 4.56
CA THR A 66 -8.00 7.96 4.95
C THR A 66 -7.42 6.59 5.26
N TYR A 67 -6.12 6.48 5.08
CA TYR A 67 -5.31 5.29 5.37
C TYR A 67 -4.15 5.71 6.25
N TYR A 68 -4.03 5.10 7.41
CA TYR A 68 -2.93 5.33 8.33
C TYR A 68 -2.02 4.11 8.41
N PHE A 69 -0.73 4.34 8.27
CA PHE A 69 0.32 3.33 8.40
C PHE A 69 1.25 3.76 9.54
N GLY A 70 1.13 3.10 10.70
CA GLY A 70 1.95 3.39 11.88
C GLY A 70 3.33 2.76 11.81
N GLU A 71 4.32 3.38 12.45
CA GLU A 71 5.68 2.87 12.58
C GLU A 71 5.73 1.51 13.31
N ASP A 72 4.73 1.24 14.16
CA ASP A 72 4.53 0.00 14.89
C ASP A 72 3.90 -1.13 14.05
N GLY A 73 3.65 -0.89 12.76
CA GLY A 73 2.96 -1.81 11.88
C GLY A 73 1.43 -1.75 11.98
N LYS A 74 0.87 -0.79 12.74
CA LYS A 74 -0.58 -0.59 12.79
C LYS A 74 -1.10 -0.01 11.47
N TYR A 75 -2.22 -0.54 11.01
CA TYR A 75 -2.97 -0.03 9.85
C TYR A 75 -4.37 0.38 10.25
N VAL A 76 -4.83 1.54 9.79
CA VAL A 76 -6.20 2.00 9.96
C VAL A 76 -6.73 2.57 8.65
N ASN A 77 -7.85 2.07 8.20
CA ASN A 77 -8.63 2.68 7.12
C ASN A 77 -9.90 3.29 7.71
N ALA A 78 -10.06 4.58 7.59
CA ALA A 78 -11.24 5.29 8.03
C ALA A 78 -12.01 5.84 6.83
N THR A 79 -13.33 5.71 6.89
CA THR A 79 -14.28 6.28 5.95
C THR A 79 -15.30 7.12 6.71
N LYS A 80 -16.24 7.77 6.01
CA LYS A 80 -17.31 8.56 6.65
C LYS A 80 -18.12 7.79 7.68
N THR A 81 -18.28 6.48 7.50
CA THR A 81 -19.23 5.65 8.27
C THR A 81 -18.59 4.45 8.95
N ASN A 82 -17.34 4.13 8.64
CA ASN A 82 -16.67 2.93 9.14
C ASN A 82 -15.19 3.13 9.34
N THR A 83 -14.64 2.42 10.30
CA THR A 83 -13.18 2.33 10.54
C THR A 83 -12.80 0.85 10.60
N THR A 84 -11.77 0.48 9.85
CA THR A 84 -11.20 -0.85 9.84
C THR A 84 -9.76 -0.77 10.31
N GLU A 85 -9.41 -1.56 11.31
CA GLU A 85 -8.05 -1.66 11.85
C GLU A 85 -7.41 -2.99 11.48
N GLY A 86 -6.09 -2.99 11.37
CA GLY A 86 -5.30 -4.17 11.10
C GLY A 86 -3.82 -3.90 11.25
N THR A 87 -3.00 -4.70 10.59
CA THR A 87 -1.56 -4.50 10.55
C THR A 87 -1.07 -4.44 9.12
N TRP A 88 0.07 -3.81 8.90
CA TRP A 88 0.73 -3.75 7.61
C TRP A 88 2.19 -4.20 7.69
N SER A 89 2.68 -4.70 6.60
CA SER A 89 4.08 -5.07 6.42
C SER A 89 4.51 -4.95 4.96
N LEU A 90 5.82 -4.83 4.75
CA LEU A 90 6.42 -4.83 3.41
C LEU A 90 7.15 -6.13 3.14
N SER A 91 7.22 -6.51 1.85
CA SER A 91 8.17 -7.51 1.37
C SER A 91 9.61 -7.04 1.60
N GLN A 92 10.54 -7.96 1.61
CA GLN A 92 11.97 -7.66 1.76
C GLN A 92 12.50 -6.76 0.63
N SER A 93 11.94 -6.86 -0.59
CA SER A 93 12.24 -5.97 -1.72
C SER A 93 11.59 -4.59 -1.61
N GLY A 94 10.57 -4.43 -0.75
CA GLY A 94 9.83 -3.18 -0.58
C GLY A 94 8.84 -2.87 -1.72
N ASP A 95 8.52 -3.84 -2.57
CA ASP A 95 7.61 -3.69 -3.71
C ASP A 95 6.18 -4.19 -3.45
N THR A 96 5.98 -4.89 -2.33
CA THR A 96 4.71 -5.49 -1.96
C THR A 96 4.31 -5.07 -0.56
N LEU A 97 3.10 -4.53 -0.44
CA LEU A 97 2.47 -4.10 0.80
C LEU A 97 1.37 -5.10 1.19
N THR A 98 1.54 -5.77 2.32
CA THR A 98 0.55 -6.70 2.86
C THR A 98 -0.24 -6.05 3.99
N LEU A 99 -1.57 -6.12 3.90
CA LEU A 99 -2.51 -5.68 4.93
C LEU A 99 -3.20 -6.90 5.52
N ILE A 100 -3.12 -7.07 6.84
CA ILE A 100 -3.80 -8.13 7.58
C ILE A 100 -4.95 -7.48 8.34
N LEU A 101 -6.17 -7.75 7.90
CA LEU A 101 -7.41 -7.28 8.48
C LEU A 101 -8.09 -8.42 9.27
N PRO A 102 -9.08 -8.13 10.13
CA PRO A 102 -9.75 -9.17 10.94
C PRO A 102 -10.36 -10.31 10.13
N ASP A 103 -10.82 -10.04 8.92
CA ASP A 103 -11.55 -10.98 8.06
C ASP A 103 -10.78 -11.43 6.83
N LYS A 104 -9.67 -10.77 6.48
CA LYS A 104 -8.91 -11.07 5.27
C LYS A 104 -7.50 -10.52 5.29
N THR A 105 -6.66 -11.08 4.44
CA THR A 105 -5.34 -10.54 4.08
C THR A 105 -5.40 -9.99 2.66
N ILE A 106 -4.87 -8.79 2.45
CA ILE A 106 -4.79 -8.14 1.14
C ILE A 106 -3.32 -7.92 0.82
N VAL A 107 -2.87 -8.50 -0.28
CA VAL A 107 -1.53 -8.29 -0.83
C VAL A 107 -1.63 -7.25 -1.93
N ASN A 108 -0.85 -6.18 -1.84
CA ASN A 108 -0.85 -5.10 -2.80
C ASN A 108 0.53 -4.93 -3.43
N LYS A 109 0.59 -4.85 -4.73
CA LYS A 109 1.78 -4.38 -5.44
C LYS A 109 1.88 -2.86 -5.32
N ILE A 110 3.06 -2.34 -4.97
CA ILE A 110 3.33 -0.92 -4.99
C ILE A 110 3.70 -0.54 -6.43
N LEU A 111 2.86 0.29 -7.06
CA LEU A 111 3.06 0.75 -8.43
C LEU A 111 3.87 2.04 -8.48
N HIS A 112 3.67 2.89 -7.48
CA HIS A 112 4.35 4.16 -7.33
C HIS A 112 4.40 4.57 -5.88
N LEU A 113 5.51 5.17 -5.44
CA LEU A 113 5.66 5.73 -4.10
C LEU A 113 6.68 6.86 -4.12
N ASP A 114 6.26 8.02 -3.67
CA ASP A 114 7.13 9.15 -3.34
C ASP A 114 6.68 9.81 -2.01
N THR A 115 7.16 11.01 -1.71
CA THR A 115 6.84 11.72 -0.48
C THR A 115 5.38 12.11 -0.36
N ASP A 116 4.69 12.31 -1.47
CA ASP A 116 3.36 12.91 -1.54
C ASP A 116 2.32 12.01 -2.20
N SER A 117 2.74 10.95 -2.89
CA SER A 117 1.84 10.06 -3.61
C SER A 117 2.19 8.57 -3.44
N LEU A 118 1.16 7.76 -3.32
CA LEU A 118 1.23 6.29 -3.23
C LEU A 118 0.17 5.68 -4.15
N ALA A 119 0.60 4.79 -5.03
CA ALA A 119 -0.31 4.00 -5.86
C ALA A 119 -0.09 2.51 -5.59
N ILE A 120 -1.16 1.79 -5.28
CA ILE A 120 -1.14 0.35 -5.01
C ILE A 120 -2.18 -0.38 -5.85
N GLU A 121 -1.89 -1.63 -6.13
CA GLU A 121 -2.77 -2.55 -6.84
C GLU A 121 -2.97 -3.82 -6.02
N PRO A 122 -4.20 -4.08 -5.51
CA PRO A 122 -4.50 -5.34 -4.84
C PRO A 122 -4.25 -6.51 -5.78
N GLN A 123 -3.57 -7.53 -5.29
CA GLN A 123 -3.29 -8.76 -6.01
C GLN A 123 -4.33 -9.80 -5.58
N ASP A 124 -5.07 -10.33 -6.52
CA ASP A 124 -5.99 -11.45 -6.30
C ASP A 124 -5.52 -12.62 -7.16
N GLU A 125 -4.83 -13.56 -6.53
CA GLU A 125 -4.27 -14.73 -7.21
C GLU A 125 -5.35 -15.63 -7.87
N THR A 126 -6.63 -15.42 -7.52
CA THR A 126 -7.75 -16.17 -8.07
C THR A 126 -8.36 -15.55 -9.32
N LYS A 127 -7.93 -14.34 -9.69
CA LYS A 127 -8.49 -13.60 -10.83
C LYS A 127 -7.43 -13.31 -11.88
N GLU A 128 -7.71 -13.74 -13.10
CA GLU A 128 -6.91 -13.37 -14.29
C GLU A 128 -7.09 -11.91 -14.73
N VAL A 129 -7.87 -11.13 -13.98
CA VAL A 129 -8.32 -9.79 -14.36
C VAL A 129 -7.75 -8.74 -13.40
N GLU A 130 -7.29 -7.63 -13.93
CA GLU A 130 -6.84 -6.45 -13.19
C GLU A 130 -7.85 -6.05 -12.10
N THR A 131 -7.44 -6.10 -10.83
CA THR A 131 -8.34 -5.90 -9.68
C THR A 131 -8.68 -4.44 -9.39
N GLY A 132 -7.99 -3.52 -10.06
CA GLY A 132 -8.12 -2.08 -9.86
C GLY A 132 -6.88 -1.47 -9.21
N LYS A 133 -6.83 -0.15 -9.15
CA LYS A 133 -5.69 0.60 -8.59
C LYS A 133 -6.19 1.65 -7.63
N ILE A 134 -5.51 1.82 -6.52
CA ILE A 134 -5.82 2.81 -5.47
C ILE A 134 -4.71 3.86 -5.49
N PHE A 135 -5.10 5.11 -5.70
CA PHE A 135 -4.20 6.26 -5.67
C PHE A 135 -4.47 7.08 -4.42
N MET A 136 -3.42 7.37 -3.66
CA MET A 136 -3.47 8.10 -2.40
C MET A 136 -2.46 9.24 -2.42
N VAL A 137 -2.77 10.32 -1.72
CA VAL A 137 -1.89 11.49 -1.56
C VAL A 137 -1.73 11.83 -0.09
N LYS A 138 -0.60 12.46 0.27
CA LYS A 138 -0.46 13.03 1.61
C LYS A 138 -1.43 14.20 1.74
N PRO A 139 -2.24 14.25 2.81
CA PRO A 139 -3.18 15.35 3.01
C PRO A 139 -2.43 16.65 3.24
N THR A 140 -2.75 17.66 2.44
CA THR A 140 -2.10 18.99 2.49
C THR A 140 -2.50 19.80 3.71
N ASN A 141 -3.64 19.46 4.35
CA ASN A 141 -4.15 20.10 5.54
C ASN A 141 -4.89 19.06 6.39
N LEU A 142 -4.18 18.31 7.23
CA LEU A 142 -4.84 17.69 8.37
C LEU A 142 -5.21 18.80 9.33
N PRO A 143 -6.46 18.89 9.83
CA PRO A 143 -6.75 19.73 10.98
C PRO A 143 -5.80 19.27 12.10
N ILE A 144 -5.03 20.21 12.64
CA ILE A 144 -4.21 19.99 13.81
C ILE A 144 -5.21 19.58 14.90
N GLU A 145 -5.14 18.32 15.35
CA GLU A 145 -5.93 17.90 16.49
C GLU A 145 -5.61 18.82 17.68
N PRO A 146 -6.64 19.28 18.41
CA PRO A 146 -6.48 20.15 19.56
C PRO A 146 -5.79 19.44 20.73
#